data_7b1797075020b9158a399a4b98a899a7
#
_entry.id   7b1797075020b9158a399a4b98a899a7
#
_cell.length_a   1.000
_cell.length_b   1.000
_cell.length_c   1.000
_cell.angle_alpha   90.00
_cell.angle_beta   90.00
_cell.angle_gamma   90.00
#
_symmetry.space_group_name_H-M   'P 1'
#
loop_
_entity.id
_entity.type
_entity.pdbx_description
1 polymer ?
#
loop_
_entity_poly.entity_id
_entity_poly.type
_entity_poly.pdbx_seq_one_letter_code
_entity_poly.pdbx_strand_id
1 'polypeptide(L)'
;MKLLYFAWIRVKMGTSNESVDPPSTVENVQSLIDWMTRRNSVSSETFSDLTTIRIAVNQEYVDLDYPIKPGDEIAFFPPVTGG
;
A
#
# COMPACT_ATOMS: atom_id res chain seq x y z
N MET A 1 -8.74 4.03 -7.44
CA MET A 1 -7.40 3.57 -7.11
C MET A 1 -7.46 2.09 -6.76
N LYS A 2 -6.57 1.30 -7.29
CA LYS A 2 -6.53 -0.13 -7.05
C LYS A 2 -5.34 -0.47 -6.17
N LEU A 3 -5.59 -1.22 -5.08
CA LEU A 3 -4.54 -1.68 -4.16
C LEU A 3 -4.34 -3.18 -4.37
N LEU A 4 -3.09 -3.60 -4.49
CA LEU A 4 -2.72 -5.01 -4.65
C LEU A 4 -1.88 -5.44 -3.46
N TYR A 5 -2.18 -6.62 -2.92
CA TYR A 5 -1.48 -7.18 -1.76
C TYR A 5 -0.85 -8.51 -2.12
N PHE A 6 0.41 -8.69 -1.76
CA PHE A 6 1.17 -9.89 -2.10
C PHE A 6 1.73 -10.57 -0.85
N ALA A 7 1.96 -11.87 -0.95
CA ALA A 7 2.62 -12.68 0.07
C ALA A 7 1.95 -12.54 1.44
N TRP A 8 2.73 -12.32 2.50
CA TRP A 8 2.19 -12.22 3.86
C TRP A 8 1.23 -11.03 4.03
N ILE A 9 1.42 -9.97 3.23
CA ILE A 9 0.53 -8.80 3.28
C ILE A 9 -0.87 -9.21 2.83
N ARG A 10 -0.97 -10.02 1.77
CA ARG A 10 -2.25 -10.54 1.29
C ARG A 10 -2.95 -11.37 2.37
N VAL A 11 -2.18 -12.20 3.09
CA VAL A 11 -2.74 -13.04 4.16
C VAL A 11 -3.27 -12.14 5.29
N LYS A 12 -2.50 -11.15 5.70
CA LYS A 12 -2.89 -10.22 6.77
C LYS A 12 -4.12 -9.41 6.40
N MET A 13 -4.17 -8.89 5.17
CA MET A 13 -5.29 -8.07 4.72
C MET A 13 -6.55 -8.90 4.42
N GLY A 14 -6.39 -10.20 4.20
CA GLY A 14 -7.51 -11.08 3.91
C GLY A 14 -8.03 -10.98 2.49
N THR A 15 -7.31 -10.31 1.60
CA THR A 15 -7.69 -10.16 0.20
C THR A 15 -6.44 -9.90 -0.64
N SER A 16 -6.50 -10.24 -1.92
CA SER A 16 -5.39 -9.99 -2.85
C SER A 16 -5.46 -8.59 -3.47
N ASN A 17 -6.61 -7.95 -3.43
CA ASN A 17 -6.77 -6.60 -3.99
C ASN A 17 -8.03 -5.95 -3.45
N GLU A 18 -8.08 -4.63 -3.56
CA GLU A 18 -9.31 -3.89 -3.29
C GLU A 18 -9.29 -2.58 -4.08
N SER A 19 -10.48 -2.10 -4.41
CA SER A 19 -10.63 -0.79 -5.03
C SER A 19 -11.02 0.21 -3.96
N VAL A 20 -10.36 1.36 -3.93
CA VAL A 20 -10.62 2.40 -2.94
C VAL A 20 -10.72 3.76 -3.64
N ASP A 21 -11.40 4.67 -2.97
CA ASP A 21 -11.56 6.04 -3.45
C ASP A 21 -11.18 6.99 -2.29
N PRO A 22 -9.88 7.12 -2.00
CA PRO A 22 -9.45 7.95 -0.89
C PRO A 22 -9.72 9.43 -1.16
N PRO A 23 -9.84 10.25 -0.10
CA PRO A 23 -10.08 11.68 -0.25
C PRO A 23 -8.90 12.38 -0.92
N SER A 24 -9.14 13.59 -1.43
CA SER A 24 -8.12 14.38 -2.14
C SER A 24 -6.92 14.75 -1.28
N THR A 25 -7.04 14.61 0.04
CA THR A 25 -5.91 14.81 0.96
C THR A 25 -4.84 13.72 0.85
N VAL A 26 -5.19 12.60 0.21
CA VAL A 26 -4.23 11.52 -0.08
C VAL A 26 -3.50 11.90 -1.36
N GLU A 27 -2.26 12.35 -1.23
CA GLU A 27 -1.49 12.92 -2.34
C GLU A 27 -0.26 12.08 -2.71
N ASN A 28 0.21 11.24 -1.80
CA ASN A 28 1.38 10.40 -2.02
C ASN A 28 1.21 9.06 -1.31
N VAL A 29 2.21 8.19 -1.48
CA VAL A 29 2.17 6.84 -0.90
C VAL A 29 2.04 6.90 0.62
N GLN A 30 2.81 7.77 1.28
CA GLN A 30 2.75 7.90 2.75
C GLN A 30 1.36 8.29 3.22
N SER A 31 0.73 9.28 2.60
CA SER A 31 -0.61 9.71 3.00
C SER A 31 -1.67 8.65 2.69
N LEU A 32 -1.46 7.84 1.66
CA LEU A 32 -2.33 6.69 1.38
C LEU A 32 -2.25 5.68 2.52
N ILE A 33 -1.04 5.32 2.93
CA ILE A 33 -0.83 4.37 4.03
C ILE A 33 -1.42 4.91 5.33
N ASP A 34 -1.21 6.18 5.63
CA ASP A 34 -1.80 6.82 6.81
C ASP A 34 -3.33 6.75 6.78
N TRP A 35 -3.93 7.00 5.63
CA TRP A 35 -5.37 6.89 5.45
C TRP A 35 -5.86 5.46 5.67
N MET A 36 -5.15 4.48 5.11
CA MET A 36 -5.48 3.06 5.27
C MET A 36 -5.40 2.63 6.74
N THR A 37 -4.35 3.05 7.45
CA THR A 37 -4.16 2.65 8.85
C THR A 37 -5.21 3.25 9.78
N ARG A 38 -5.74 4.43 9.45
CA ARG A 38 -6.83 5.05 10.21
C ARG A 38 -8.18 4.43 9.90
N ARG A 39 -8.29 3.70 8.80
CA ARG A 39 -9.56 3.14 8.34
C ARG A 39 -9.96 1.90 9.13
N ASN A 40 -9.01 1.06 9.52
CA ASN A 40 -9.30 -0.15 10.30
C ASN A 40 -8.03 -0.69 10.96
N SER A 41 -8.24 -1.59 11.94
CA SER A 41 -7.14 -2.16 12.72
C SER A 41 -6.29 -3.14 11.94
N VAL A 42 -6.87 -3.83 10.96
CA VAL A 42 -6.11 -4.78 10.13
C VAL A 42 -5.04 -4.03 9.34
N SER A 43 -5.39 -2.91 8.71
CA SER A 43 -4.42 -2.07 8.02
C SER A 43 -3.38 -1.50 8.98
N SER A 44 -3.81 -1.06 10.17
CA SER A 44 -2.91 -0.53 11.17
C SER A 44 -1.83 -1.55 11.56
N GLU A 45 -2.21 -2.80 11.77
CA GLU A 45 -1.27 -3.87 12.10
C GLU A 45 -0.37 -4.22 10.91
N THR A 46 -0.95 -4.35 9.72
CA THR A 46 -0.23 -4.76 8.52
C THR A 46 0.87 -3.76 8.16
N PHE A 47 0.58 -2.47 8.29
CA PHE A 47 1.50 -1.40 7.91
C PHE A 47 2.23 -0.77 9.10
N SER A 48 2.28 -1.44 10.22
CA SER A 48 2.92 -0.91 11.43
C SER A 48 4.45 -0.78 11.30
N ASP A 49 5.06 -1.61 10.47
CA ASP A 49 6.51 -1.56 10.21
C ASP A 49 6.75 -1.49 8.71
N LEU A 50 6.94 -0.29 8.20
CA LEU A 50 7.11 -0.06 6.76
C LEU A 50 8.47 -0.53 6.24
N THR A 51 9.42 -0.87 7.12
CA THR A 51 10.70 -1.43 6.67
C THR A 51 10.53 -2.83 6.08
N THR A 52 9.41 -3.49 6.37
CA THR A 52 9.11 -4.84 5.87
C THR A 52 8.28 -4.82 4.59
N ILE A 53 8.00 -3.65 4.04
CA ILE A 53 7.10 -3.49 2.89
C ILE A 53 7.77 -2.67 1.80
N ARG A 54 7.62 -3.12 0.56
CA ARG A 54 8.00 -2.36 -0.63
C ARG A 54 6.75 -1.99 -1.39
N ILE A 55 6.84 -0.92 -2.17
CA ILE A 55 5.69 -0.34 -2.85
C ILE A 55 6.03 -0.13 -4.33
N ALA A 56 5.08 -0.47 -5.20
CA ALA A 56 5.17 -0.15 -6.61
C ALA A 56 3.90 0.60 -7.00
N VAL A 57 4.06 1.68 -7.77
CA VAL A 57 2.95 2.44 -8.33
C VAL A 57 2.99 2.25 -9.83
N ASN A 58 1.91 1.72 -10.39
CA ASN A 58 1.82 1.41 -11.82
C ASN A 58 3.04 0.58 -12.29
N GLN A 59 3.41 -0.42 -11.46
CA GLN A 59 4.49 -1.38 -11.73
C GLN A 59 5.91 -0.79 -11.63
N GLU A 60 6.07 0.39 -11.05
CA GLU A 60 7.37 0.99 -10.78
C GLU A 60 7.64 1.06 -9.28
N TYR A 61 8.81 0.63 -8.84
CA TYR A 61 9.21 0.75 -7.44
C TYR A 61 9.38 2.22 -7.07
N VAL A 62 8.79 2.62 -5.95
CA VAL A 62 8.78 4.01 -5.53
C VAL A 62 9.02 4.13 -4.03
N ASP A 63 9.38 5.35 -3.60
CA ASP A 63 9.49 5.68 -2.20
C ASP A 63 8.16 6.22 -1.63
N LEU A 64 8.13 6.43 -0.33
CA LEU A 64 6.91 6.86 0.36
C LEU A 64 6.44 8.25 -0.05
N ASP A 65 7.31 9.10 -0.54
CA ASP A 65 6.95 10.45 -0.97
C ASP A 65 6.47 10.54 -2.42
N TYR A 66 6.40 9.42 -3.11
CA TYR A 66 5.99 9.39 -4.52
C TYR A 66 4.54 9.84 -4.67
N PRO A 67 4.25 10.81 -5.54
CA PRO A 67 2.89 11.31 -5.73
C PRO A 67 2.00 10.28 -6.42
N ILE A 68 0.76 10.19 -5.95
CA ILE A 68 -0.24 9.29 -6.53
C ILE A 68 -1.50 10.08 -6.86
N LYS A 69 -2.33 9.52 -7.73
CA LYS A 69 -3.56 10.15 -8.20
C LYS A 69 -4.66 9.11 -8.39
N PRO A 70 -5.92 9.53 -8.50
CA PRO A 70 -7.01 8.59 -8.80
C PRO A 70 -6.71 7.78 -10.06
N GLY A 71 -7.05 6.50 -10.01
CA GLY A 71 -6.81 5.58 -11.11
C GLY A 71 -5.48 4.85 -11.04
N ASP A 72 -4.57 5.25 -10.16
CA ASP A 72 -3.29 4.55 -10.00
C ASP A 72 -3.49 3.16 -9.38
N GLU A 73 -2.56 2.26 -9.70
CA GLU A 73 -2.47 0.93 -9.12
C GLU A 73 -1.28 0.89 -8.17
N ILE A 74 -1.53 0.61 -6.90
CA ILE A 74 -0.52 0.59 -5.85
C ILE A 74 -0.36 -0.85 -5.35
N ALA A 75 0.83 -1.41 -5.47
CA ALA A 75 1.15 -2.75 -5.01
C ALA A 75 2.01 -2.71 -3.75
N PHE A 76 1.66 -3.56 -2.79
CA PHE A 76 2.40 -3.72 -1.54
C PHE A 76 2.93 -5.15 -1.47
N PHE A 77 4.22 -5.29 -1.25
CA PHE A 77 4.87 -6.59 -1.23
C PHE A 77 6.08 -6.58 -0.29
N PRO A 78 6.53 -7.76 0.19
CA PRO A 78 7.70 -7.80 1.05
C PRO A 78 8.98 -7.51 0.27
N PRO A 79 10.05 -7.04 0.94
CA PRO A 79 11.32 -6.85 0.27
C PRO A 79 11.81 -8.15 -0.33
N VAL A 80 12.33 -8.07 -1.54
CA VAL A 80 13.00 -9.21 -2.15
C VAL A 80 14.37 -9.33 -1.49
N THR A 81 14.54 -10.35 -0.66
CA THR A 81 15.86 -10.69 -0.18
C THR A 81 16.55 -11.36 -1.34
N GLY A 82 17.45 -10.67 -2.00
CA GLY A 82 18.17 -11.19 -3.14
C GLY A 82 18.92 -12.44 -2.78
N GLY A 83 18.27 -13.50 -2.96
CA GLY A 83 18.89 -14.78 -2.71
C GLY A 83 19.33 -15.39 -3.98
#